data_20ff81ddb8e3bd23f4e0335cf13b1d09
#
_entry.id   20ff81ddb8e3bd23f4e0335cf13b1d09
#
_cell.length_a   1.000
_cell.length_b   1.000
_cell.length_c   1.000
_cell.angle_alpha   90.00
_cell.angle_beta   90.00
_cell.angle_gamma   90.00
#
_symmetry.space_group_name_H-M   'P 1'
#
loop_
_entity.id
_entity.type
_entity.pdbx_description
1 polymer ?
#
loop_
_entity_poly.entity_id
_entity_poly.type
_entity_poly.pdbx_seq_one_letter_code
_entity_poly.pdbx_strand_id
1 'polypeptide(L)'
;MKKNLLALILTILFVACGGNGKSIFTLDNPSDEKITVTIDGKEHSLEAKSHEKVELTAREHIVKNDKYKVIFTVYSDSKGGIINPTGYLYIKERIVYSVKETTQTGNAGDEEFIIDDYIFSGPFSVTYDFIIDRSYGQGARGKGDWDYDLFEPFPDSINMDREVNIYSKMYNKNEFLEMVQDFSPELRADYEQNKKVVKTEPTFRKEEDSYNKNMAIAQAIKDENTKKYAIEVIELDKQYAEAKDAKTQDKILKDYKKAWKEYVQASMKVSDTEKASMGYISPTNFGKGIIITSVEVK
;
A
#
# COMPACT_ATOMS: atom_id res chain seq x y z
N MET A 1 -50.67 -4.68 -23.58
CA MET A 1 -49.32 -5.14 -23.92
C MET A 1 -48.30 -4.26 -23.17
N LYS A 2 -47.77 -4.74 -22.06
CA LYS A 2 -46.77 -4.02 -21.26
C LYS A 2 -45.40 -4.56 -21.65
N LYS A 3 -44.55 -3.73 -22.23
CA LYS A 3 -43.15 -4.08 -22.54
C LYS A 3 -42.31 -3.88 -21.28
N ASN A 4 -41.87 -4.97 -20.70
CA ASN A 4 -40.88 -4.95 -19.61
C ASN A 4 -39.51 -4.61 -20.20
N LEU A 5 -38.98 -3.45 -19.84
CA LEU A 5 -37.60 -3.06 -20.11
C LEU A 5 -36.73 -3.67 -19.02
N LEU A 6 -36.06 -4.78 -19.35
CA LEU A 6 -35.09 -5.45 -18.49
C LEU A 6 -33.79 -4.64 -18.59
N ALA A 7 -33.52 -3.85 -17.59
CA ALA A 7 -32.22 -3.17 -17.45
C ALA A 7 -31.17 -4.23 -17.08
N LEU A 8 -30.36 -4.61 -18.06
CA LEU A 8 -29.21 -5.48 -17.89
C LEU A 8 -28.09 -4.64 -17.25
N ILE A 9 -27.94 -4.72 -15.93
CA ILE A 9 -26.78 -4.19 -15.24
C ILE A 9 -25.61 -5.12 -15.56
N LEU A 10 -24.78 -4.69 -16.49
CA LEU A 10 -23.56 -5.39 -16.85
C LEU A 10 -22.52 -5.10 -15.75
N THR A 11 -22.46 -5.95 -14.73
CA THR A 11 -21.38 -5.96 -13.75
C THR A 11 -20.12 -6.46 -14.45
N ILE A 12 -19.29 -5.54 -14.90
CA ILE A 12 -17.97 -5.87 -15.45
C ILE A 12 -17.08 -6.28 -14.27
N LEU A 13 -16.97 -7.58 -14.07
CA LEU A 13 -15.91 -8.18 -13.22
C LEU A 13 -14.57 -7.95 -13.92
N PHE A 14 -13.89 -6.88 -13.59
CA PHE A 14 -12.48 -6.72 -13.95
C PHE A 14 -11.66 -7.70 -13.12
N VAL A 15 -11.36 -8.84 -13.69
CA VAL A 15 -10.28 -9.70 -13.24
C VAL A 15 -8.98 -8.91 -13.49
N ALA A 16 -8.35 -8.45 -12.45
CA ALA A 16 -7.04 -7.82 -12.53
C ALA A 16 -5.98 -8.89 -12.85
N CYS A 17 -5.91 -9.29 -14.12
CA CYS A 17 -4.73 -9.95 -14.66
C CYS A 17 -3.69 -8.87 -14.91
N GLY A 18 -2.66 -8.81 -14.09
CA GLY A 18 -1.50 -7.95 -14.31
C GLY A 18 -0.88 -8.23 -15.69
N GLY A 19 -0.97 -7.26 -16.60
CA GLY A 19 -0.46 -7.42 -17.95
C GLY A 19 -0.32 -6.15 -18.79
N ASN A 20 -0.86 -5.01 -18.37
CA ASN A 20 -0.81 -3.79 -19.18
C ASN A 20 -0.29 -2.54 -18.43
N GLY A 21 0.38 -2.70 -17.29
CA GLY A 21 0.91 -1.56 -16.55
C GLY A 21 -0.17 -0.59 -16.06
N LYS A 22 -1.38 -1.11 -15.77
CA LYS A 22 -2.51 -0.34 -15.25
C LYS A 22 -2.85 -0.79 -13.84
N SER A 23 -3.10 0.15 -12.95
CA SER A 23 -3.44 -0.09 -11.55
C SER A 23 -4.68 0.71 -11.16
N ILE A 24 -5.52 0.15 -10.31
CA ILE A 24 -6.73 0.80 -9.82
C ILE A 24 -6.45 1.44 -8.47
N PHE A 25 -6.76 2.72 -8.38
CA PHE A 25 -6.73 3.50 -7.14
C PHE A 25 -8.14 3.88 -6.72
N THR A 26 -8.37 3.94 -5.42
CA THR A 26 -9.56 4.58 -4.86
C THR A 26 -9.21 6.03 -4.55
N LEU A 27 -9.80 6.97 -5.27
CA LEU A 27 -9.83 8.37 -4.87
C LEU A 27 -10.96 8.53 -3.86
N ASP A 28 -10.64 8.85 -2.60
CA ASP A 28 -11.60 8.84 -1.50
C ASP A 28 -11.76 10.22 -0.86
N ASN A 29 -13.00 10.57 -0.56
CA ASN A 29 -13.36 11.78 0.19
C ASN A 29 -14.16 11.39 1.44
N PRO A 30 -13.52 11.01 2.55
CA PRO A 30 -14.22 10.70 3.78
C PRO A 30 -14.70 11.95 4.55
N SER A 31 -14.47 13.17 4.04
CA SER A 31 -14.89 14.42 4.68
C SER A 31 -16.39 14.70 4.55
N ASP A 32 -16.88 15.63 5.35
CA ASP A 32 -18.27 16.15 5.28
C ASP A 32 -18.47 17.22 4.20
N GLU A 33 -17.42 17.53 3.43
CA GLU A 33 -17.45 18.57 2.40
C GLU A 33 -17.16 17.97 1.02
N LYS A 34 -17.70 18.60 -0.02
CA LYS A 34 -17.34 18.29 -1.41
C LYS A 34 -15.89 18.71 -1.68
N ILE A 35 -15.14 17.86 -2.37
CA ILE A 35 -13.78 18.17 -2.81
C ILE A 35 -13.65 18.12 -4.32
N THR A 36 -12.67 18.86 -4.84
CA THR A 36 -12.25 18.80 -6.23
C THR A 36 -10.76 18.46 -6.30
N VAL A 37 -10.43 17.46 -7.09
CA VAL A 37 -9.06 16.99 -7.31
C VAL A 37 -8.82 16.89 -8.81
N THR A 38 -7.64 17.30 -9.25
CA THR A 38 -7.23 17.12 -10.64
C THR A 38 -6.18 16.05 -10.73
N ILE A 39 -6.40 15.01 -11.55
CA ILE A 39 -5.41 13.96 -11.84
C ILE A 39 -5.05 14.06 -13.31
N ASP A 40 -3.79 14.34 -13.61
CA ASP A 40 -3.25 14.52 -14.97
C ASP A 40 -4.05 15.54 -15.81
N GLY A 41 -4.55 16.58 -15.17
CA GLY A 41 -5.36 17.61 -15.82
C GLY A 41 -6.85 17.28 -15.95
N LYS A 42 -7.28 16.07 -15.63
CA LYS A 42 -8.70 15.71 -15.56
C LYS A 42 -9.25 16.04 -14.17
N GLU A 43 -10.36 16.77 -14.12
CA GLU A 43 -11.04 17.09 -12.89
C GLU A 43 -11.89 15.92 -12.39
N HIS A 44 -11.84 15.69 -11.08
CA HIS A 44 -12.63 14.74 -10.32
C HIS A 44 -13.29 15.48 -9.16
N SER A 45 -14.59 15.43 -9.10
CA SER A 45 -15.39 16.14 -8.08
C SER A 45 -16.15 15.11 -7.25
N LEU A 46 -15.78 14.99 -5.98
CA LEU A 46 -16.34 14.01 -5.07
C LEU A 46 -17.22 14.72 -4.04
N GLU A 47 -18.46 14.26 -3.92
CA GLU A 47 -19.36 14.70 -2.85
C GLU A 47 -18.81 14.24 -1.47
N ALA A 48 -19.35 14.80 -0.40
CA ALA A 48 -19.04 14.37 0.97
C ALA A 48 -19.24 12.86 1.12
N LYS A 49 -18.29 12.19 1.81
CA LYS A 49 -18.33 10.74 2.11
C LYS A 49 -18.49 9.87 0.85
N SER A 50 -17.87 10.28 -0.25
CA SER A 50 -17.92 9.53 -1.50
C SER A 50 -16.53 9.18 -2.01
N HIS A 51 -16.49 8.18 -2.87
CA HIS A 51 -15.25 7.73 -3.51
C HIS A 51 -15.49 7.36 -4.97
N GLU A 52 -14.41 7.29 -5.75
CA GLU A 52 -14.42 6.74 -7.09
C GLU A 52 -13.17 5.90 -7.36
N LYS A 53 -13.29 4.98 -8.31
CA LYS A 53 -12.14 4.21 -8.81
C LYS A 53 -11.51 4.93 -9.99
N VAL A 54 -10.20 5.18 -9.90
CA VAL A 54 -9.39 5.77 -10.98
C VAL A 54 -8.36 4.75 -11.47
N GLU A 55 -8.24 4.60 -12.78
CA GLU A 55 -7.23 3.75 -13.39
C GLU A 55 -6.02 4.61 -13.76
N LEU A 56 -4.85 4.26 -13.23
CA LEU A 56 -3.58 4.91 -13.55
C LEU A 56 -2.65 3.92 -14.26
N THR A 57 -1.97 4.40 -15.30
CA THR A 57 -0.99 3.62 -16.06
C THR A 57 0.39 3.71 -15.42
N ALA A 58 1.29 2.78 -15.75
CA ALA A 58 2.66 2.81 -15.26
C ALA A 58 3.45 3.95 -15.91
N ARG A 59 3.47 5.11 -15.26
CA ARG A 59 4.18 6.33 -15.62
C ARG A 59 4.12 7.36 -14.50
N GLU A 60 4.69 8.51 -14.74
CA GLU A 60 4.53 9.67 -13.86
C GLU A 60 3.11 10.24 -13.96
N HIS A 61 2.54 10.59 -12.80
CA HIS A 61 1.23 11.21 -12.62
C HIS A 61 1.31 12.45 -11.75
N ILE A 62 0.36 13.36 -11.94
CA ILE A 62 0.24 14.60 -11.18
C ILE A 62 -1.15 14.68 -10.57
N VAL A 63 -1.22 14.71 -9.24
CA VAL A 63 -2.46 15.00 -8.50
C VAL A 63 -2.38 16.39 -7.90
N LYS A 64 -3.45 17.17 -8.06
CA LYS A 64 -3.57 18.53 -7.49
C LYS A 64 -4.91 18.69 -6.78
N ASN A 65 -4.87 19.36 -5.65
CA ASN A 65 -6.02 19.94 -4.99
C ASN A 65 -5.74 21.42 -4.67
N ASP A 66 -6.55 22.04 -3.86
CA ASP A 66 -6.40 23.47 -3.50
C ASP A 66 -5.08 23.77 -2.79
N LYS A 67 -4.55 22.80 -2.02
CA LYS A 67 -3.38 22.98 -1.16
C LYS A 67 -2.12 22.32 -1.70
N TYR A 68 -2.24 21.18 -2.36
CA TYR A 68 -1.10 20.36 -2.76
C TYR A 68 -1.04 20.12 -4.26
N LYS A 69 0.20 20.02 -4.77
CA LYS A 69 0.50 19.38 -6.05
C LYS A 69 1.51 18.27 -5.78
N VAL A 70 1.11 17.04 -6.03
CA VAL A 70 1.91 15.84 -5.80
C VAL A 70 2.25 15.19 -7.13
N ILE A 71 3.53 14.94 -7.36
CA ILE A 71 4.03 14.20 -8.52
C ILE A 71 4.54 12.86 -8.04
N PHE A 72 4.08 11.79 -8.65
CA PHE A 72 4.46 10.43 -8.30
C PHE A 72 4.51 9.52 -9.53
N THR A 73 5.34 8.49 -9.46
CA THR A 73 5.42 7.46 -10.49
C THR A 73 4.67 6.22 -10.03
N VAL A 74 3.77 5.71 -10.89
CA VAL A 74 3.17 4.38 -10.77
C VAL A 74 4.02 3.40 -11.54
N TYR A 75 4.37 2.27 -10.91
CA TYR A 75 5.19 1.23 -11.53
C TYR A 75 4.34 0.10 -12.12
N SER A 76 4.92 -0.66 -13.03
CA SER A 76 4.21 -1.72 -13.79
C SER A 76 3.73 -2.89 -12.93
N ASP A 77 4.33 -3.10 -11.76
CA ASP A 77 3.95 -4.11 -10.77
C ASP A 77 3.06 -3.56 -9.64
N SER A 78 2.66 -2.29 -9.73
CA SER A 78 1.77 -1.66 -8.76
C SER A 78 0.47 -2.45 -8.58
N LYS A 79 0.07 -2.62 -7.32
CA LYS A 79 -1.23 -3.20 -6.93
C LYS A 79 -2.31 -2.13 -6.74
N GLY A 80 -2.01 -0.87 -7.08
CA GLY A 80 -2.89 0.26 -6.83
C GLY A 80 -2.82 0.74 -5.38
N GLY A 81 -3.90 1.35 -4.92
CA GLY A 81 -3.93 1.91 -3.57
C GLY A 81 -5.04 2.93 -3.37
N ILE A 82 -4.79 3.90 -2.50
CA ILE A 82 -5.74 4.96 -2.17
C ILE A 82 -5.08 6.31 -2.42
N ILE A 83 -5.81 7.23 -3.06
CA ILE A 83 -5.46 8.64 -3.14
C ILE A 83 -6.31 9.36 -2.08
N ASN A 84 -5.63 9.90 -1.07
CA ASN A 84 -6.19 10.57 0.11
C ASN A 84 -5.88 12.09 0.07
N PRO A 85 -6.58 12.89 -0.73
CA PRO A 85 -6.25 14.30 -0.90
C PRO A 85 -6.62 15.17 0.31
N THR A 86 -7.41 14.63 1.24
CA THR A 86 -7.93 15.33 2.42
C THR A 86 -7.07 15.15 3.66
N GLY A 87 -6.13 14.19 3.66
CA GLY A 87 -5.30 13.88 4.83
C GLY A 87 -6.07 13.20 5.97
N TYR A 88 -7.18 12.53 5.67
CA TYR A 88 -7.90 11.75 6.67
C TYR A 88 -7.13 10.48 7.04
N LEU A 89 -7.44 9.96 8.22
CA LEU A 89 -6.88 8.73 8.75
C LEU A 89 -7.43 7.52 8.01
N TYR A 90 -6.51 6.61 7.64
CA TYR A 90 -6.82 5.25 7.21
C TYR A 90 -6.25 4.26 8.20
N ILE A 91 -7.02 3.19 8.45
CA ILE A 91 -6.72 2.18 9.45
C ILE A 91 -6.66 0.83 8.74
N LYS A 92 -5.54 0.12 8.91
CA LYS A 92 -5.40 -1.26 8.45
C LYS A 92 -5.51 -2.19 9.66
N GLU A 93 -6.53 -3.03 9.67
CA GLU A 93 -6.74 -4.08 10.65
C GLU A 93 -6.09 -5.37 10.18
N ARG A 94 -5.52 -6.12 11.13
CA ARG A 94 -5.06 -7.49 10.93
C ARG A 94 -5.99 -8.45 11.65
N ILE A 95 -6.60 -9.36 10.92
CA ILE A 95 -7.59 -10.30 11.42
C ILE A 95 -7.02 -11.70 11.35
N VAL A 96 -6.99 -12.37 12.49
CA VAL A 96 -6.43 -13.72 12.64
C VAL A 96 -7.56 -14.72 12.73
N TYR A 97 -7.61 -15.66 11.79
CA TYR A 97 -8.47 -16.83 11.85
C TYR A 97 -7.64 -18.04 12.29
N SER A 98 -8.11 -18.75 13.31
CA SER A 98 -7.46 -19.95 13.82
C SER A 98 -8.48 -21.05 14.08
N VAL A 99 -8.16 -22.30 13.73
CA VAL A 99 -8.99 -23.48 14.04
C VAL A 99 -8.71 -24.03 15.44
N LYS A 100 -7.67 -23.56 16.12
CA LYS A 100 -7.33 -23.92 17.49
C LYS A 100 -7.18 -22.66 18.32
N GLU A 101 -7.59 -22.73 19.60
CA GLU A 101 -7.17 -21.72 20.58
C GLU A 101 -5.63 -21.82 20.69
N THR A 102 -4.93 -21.08 19.86
CA THR A 102 -3.50 -20.95 19.98
C THR A 102 -3.20 -19.71 20.80
N THR A 103 -2.56 -19.91 21.94
CA THR A 103 -1.92 -18.85 22.75
C THR A 103 -0.78 -18.15 21.98
N GLN A 104 -0.50 -18.58 20.76
CA GLN A 104 0.40 -17.98 19.79
C GLN A 104 -0.37 -17.43 18.58
N THR A 105 -1.39 -16.63 18.80
CA THR A 105 -1.68 -15.56 17.87
C THR A 105 -0.44 -14.68 17.95
N GLY A 106 0.52 -14.93 17.04
CA GLY A 106 1.79 -14.24 17.06
C GLY A 106 1.51 -12.75 17.18
N ASN A 107 2.10 -12.14 18.18
CA ASN A 107 1.90 -10.77 18.60
C ASN A 107 1.79 -9.81 17.40
N ALA A 108 0.62 -9.70 16.81
CA ALA A 108 0.12 -8.44 16.35
C ALA A 108 -0.15 -7.69 17.66
N GLY A 109 0.91 -7.11 18.25
CA GLY A 109 0.76 -6.37 19.48
C GLY A 109 -0.34 -5.37 19.27
N ASP A 110 -1.24 -5.26 20.25
CA ASP A 110 -2.21 -4.20 20.24
C ASP A 110 -1.41 -2.90 20.20
N GLU A 111 -1.57 -2.14 19.13
CA GLU A 111 -0.98 -0.81 18.99
C GLU A 111 -2.02 0.23 19.39
N GLU A 112 -1.59 1.23 20.12
CA GLU A 112 -2.41 2.39 20.42
C GLU A 112 -2.34 3.38 19.26
N PHE A 113 -3.47 3.94 18.88
CA PHE A 113 -3.56 5.01 17.90
C PHE A 113 -4.67 6.01 18.25
N ILE A 114 -4.60 7.20 17.69
CA ILE A 114 -5.45 8.32 18.07
C ILE A 114 -6.36 8.71 16.91
N ILE A 115 -7.67 8.81 17.19
CA ILE A 115 -8.67 9.42 16.33
C ILE A 115 -9.34 10.54 17.12
N ASP A 116 -9.30 11.78 16.61
CA ASP A 116 -9.95 12.92 17.23
C ASP A 116 -9.61 13.08 18.73
N ASP A 117 -8.35 12.98 19.08
CA ASP A 117 -7.84 13.05 20.45
C ASP A 117 -8.34 11.92 21.39
N TYR A 118 -8.93 10.85 20.82
CA TYR A 118 -9.36 9.65 21.52
C TYR A 118 -8.46 8.47 21.18
N ILE A 119 -8.07 7.69 22.20
CA ILE A 119 -7.14 6.55 22.05
C ILE A 119 -7.93 5.27 21.77
N PHE A 120 -7.61 4.61 20.67
CA PHE A 120 -8.02 3.25 20.37
C PHE A 120 -6.83 2.30 20.51
N SER A 121 -7.09 1.04 20.84
CA SER A 121 -6.09 -0.01 20.95
C SER A 121 -6.55 -1.27 20.23
N GLY A 122 -5.64 -1.96 19.53
CA GLY A 122 -5.93 -3.20 18.83
C GLY A 122 -4.91 -3.56 17.76
N PRO A 123 -5.16 -4.61 16.96
CA PRO A 123 -4.25 -5.09 15.92
C PRO A 123 -4.30 -4.19 14.66
N PHE A 124 -4.13 -2.89 14.86
CA PHE A 124 -4.29 -1.87 13.85
C PHE A 124 -2.96 -1.20 13.50
N SER A 125 -2.86 -0.73 12.27
CA SER A 125 -1.85 0.25 11.86
C SER A 125 -2.53 1.39 11.11
N VAL A 126 -1.99 2.60 11.25
CA VAL A 126 -2.63 3.80 10.73
C VAL A 126 -1.72 4.59 9.79
N THR A 127 -2.34 5.32 8.85
CA THR A 127 -1.62 6.21 7.95
C THR A 127 -2.48 7.42 7.58
N TYR A 128 -1.80 8.55 7.34
CA TYR A 128 -2.35 9.79 6.79
C TYR A 128 -1.77 10.09 5.41
N ASP A 129 -1.07 9.13 4.80
CA ASP A 129 -0.35 9.36 3.55
C ASP A 129 -1.29 9.83 2.45
N PHE A 130 -0.83 10.82 1.66
CA PHE A 130 -1.56 11.35 0.51
C PHE A 130 -1.80 10.28 -0.55
N ILE A 131 -0.84 9.36 -0.72
CA ILE A 131 -0.98 8.17 -1.54
C ILE A 131 -0.61 6.96 -0.69
N ILE A 132 -1.55 6.05 -0.51
CA ILE A 132 -1.38 4.82 0.26
C ILE A 132 -1.18 3.70 -0.73
N ASP A 133 0.06 3.20 -0.81
CA ASP A 133 0.46 2.15 -1.76
C ASP A 133 0.08 0.76 -1.22
N ARG A 134 -0.68 0.02 -2.01
CA ARG A 134 -1.05 -1.35 -1.70
C ARG A 134 0.06 -2.37 -1.97
N SER A 135 1.11 -1.99 -2.69
CA SER A 135 2.11 -2.93 -3.21
C SER A 135 3.10 -3.41 -2.16
N TYR A 136 3.18 -2.75 -1.01
CA TYR A 136 4.22 -2.98 0.01
C TYR A 136 4.20 -4.35 0.69
N GLY A 137 3.09 -5.05 0.69
CA GLY A 137 2.92 -6.28 1.43
C GLY A 137 2.43 -7.44 0.56
N GLN A 138 2.37 -8.61 1.18
CA GLN A 138 1.72 -9.78 0.62
C GLN A 138 0.61 -10.22 1.57
N GLY A 139 -0.59 -9.69 1.36
CA GLY A 139 -1.78 -10.21 2.01
C GLY A 139 -2.07 -11.66 1.61
N ALA A 140 -2.87 -12.35 2.38
CA ALA A 140 -3.23 -13.76 2.17
C ALA A 140 -3.88 -14.00 0.79
N ARG A 141 -4.60 -13.01 0.25
CA ARG A 141 -5.23 -13.07 -1.09
C ARG A 141 -4.28 -12.69 -2.23
N GLY A 142 -3.02 -12.35 -1.93
CA GLY A 142 -2.03 -11.93 -2.94
C GLY A 142 -2.34 -10.60 -3.63
N LYS A 143 -3.24 -9.81 -3.06
CA LYS A 143 -3.68 -8.52 -3.62
C LYS A 143 -2.75 -7.35 -3.25
N GLY A 144 -1.74 -7.55 -2.41
CA GLY A 144 -0.84 -6.54 -1.88
C GLY A 144 -0.89 -6.46 -0.36
N ASP A 145 -0.66 -5.28 0.22
CA ASP A 145 -0.52 -5.06 1.66
C ASP A 145 -1.82 -5.30 2.47
N TRP A 146 -2.96 -5.19 1.84
CA TRP A 146 -4.25 -5.56 2.43
C TRP A 146 -5.09 -6.41 1.50
N ASP A 147 -5.92 -7.27 2.09
CA ASP A 147 -6.73 -8.26 1.40
C ASP A 147 -8.11 -7.72 0.99
N TYR A 148 -8.71 -6.90 1.86
CA TYR A 148 -10.03 -6.32 1.67
C TYR A 148 -9.94 -4.80 1.57
N ASP A 149 -10.49 -4.25 0.50
CA ASP A 149 -10.49 -2.81 0.19
C ASP A 149 -11.48 -2.03 1.08
N LEU A 150 -11.40 -0.70 0.96
CA LEU A 150 -12.44 0.19 1.47
C LEU A 150 -13.81 -0.26 0.98
N PHE A 151 -14.77 -0.29 1.88
CA PHE A 151 -16.18 -0.67 1.61
C PHE A 151 -16.37 -2.11 1.10
N GLU A 152 -15.32 -2.92 0.99
CA GLU A 152 -15.41 -4.36 0.74
C GLU A 152 -15.76 -5.05 2.08
N PRO A 153 -16.92 -5.73 2.20
CA PRO A 153 -17.29 -6.36 3.46
C PRO A 153 -16.31 -7.48 3.80
N PHE A 154 -16.05 -7.63 5.10
CA PHE A 154 -15.30 -8.77 5.60
C PHE A 154 -16.21 -10.01 5.57
N PRO A 155 -15.76 -11.19 5.11
CA PRO A 155 -16.61 -12.37 5.07
C PRO A 155 -16.83 -12.94 6.47
N ASP A 156 -18.05 -13.38 6.78
CA ASP A 156 -18.40 -14.04 8.03
C ASP A 156 -17.65 -15.37 8.24
N SER A 157 -17.18 -15.98 7.16
CA SER A 157 -16.41 -17.22 7.20
C SER A 157 -15.39 -17.28 6.08
N ILE A 158 -14.27 -17.96 6.32
CA ILE A 158 -13.23 -18.22 5.35
C ILE A 158 -12.93 -19.71 5.24
N ASN A 159 -12.52 -20.15 4.06
CA ASN A 159 -11.96 -21.49 3.91
C ASN A 159 -10.52 -21.47 4.44
N MET A 160 -10.26 -22.27 5.47
CA MET A 160 -8.94 -22.38 6.09
C MET A 160 -8.10 -23.38 5.29
N ASP A 161 -7.00 -22.92 4.71
CA ASP A 161 -5.99 -23.77 4.06
C ASP A 161 -4.81 -24.08 5.00
N ARG A 162 -4.73 -23.37 6.14
CA ARG A 162 -3.71 -23.53 7.20
C ARG A 162 -4.38 -23.46 8.56
N GLU A 163 -3.66 -23.89 9.60
CA GLU A 163 -4.16 -23.79 10.99
C GLU A 163 -4.41 -22.33 11.41
N VAL A 164 -3.64 -21.40 10.85
CA VAL A 164 -3.78 -19.95 11.09
C VAL A 164 -3.71 -19.23 9.75
N ASN A 165 -4.69 -18.41 9.45
CA ASN A 165 -4.70 -17.48 8.34
C ASN A 165 -4.81 -16.05 8.86
N ILE A 166 -4.02 -15.16 8.32
CA ILE A 166 -4.04 -13.73 8.67
C ILE A 166 -4.51 -12.97 7.45
N TYR A 167 -5.58 -12.21 7.62
CA TYR A 167 -6.10 -11.30 6.63
C TYR A 167 -6.00 -9.87 7.11
N SER A 168 -6.06 -8.93 6.18
CA SER A 168 -6.04 -7.52 6.50
C SER A 168 -7.13 -6.78 5.72
N LYS A 169 -7.75 -5.79 6.39
CA LYS A 169 -8.75 -4.91 5.80
C LYS A 169 -8.32 -3.46 5.98
N MET A 170 -8.56 -2.67 4.95
CA MET A 170 -8.37 -1.23 4.98
C MET A 170 -9.71 -0.55 5.23
N TYR A 171 -9.73 0.39 6.17
CA TYR A 171 -10.86 1.26 6.49
C TYR A 171 -10.45 2.73 6.32
N ASN A 172 -11.35 3.57 5.89
CA ASN A 172 -11.25 4.98 6.23
C ASN A 172 -11.85 5.21 7.65
N LYS A 173 -11.63 6.39 8.21
CA LYS A 173 -12.11 6.73 9.56
C LYS A 173 -13.60 6.44 9.76
N ASN A 174 -14.45 6.77 8.78
CA ASN A 174 -15.91 6.62 8.92
C ASN A 174 -16.29 5.14 8.96
N GLU A 175 -15.78 4.35 8.02
CA GLU A 175 -16.01 2.90 7.95
C GLU A 175 -15.49 2.19 9.22
N PHE A 176 -14.32 2.61 9.74
CA PHE A 176 -13.80 2.09 11.00
C PHE A 176 -14.73 2.37 12.18
N LEU A 177 -15.23 3.57 12.29
CA LEU A 177 -16.15 3.93 13.37
C LEU A 177 -17.52 3.25 13.24
N GLU A 178 -17.96 2.89 12.04
CA GLU A 178 -19.14 2.03 11.82
C GLU A 178 -18.86 0.60 12.31
N MET A 179 -17.71 0.05 11.97
CA MET A 179 -17.27 -1.26 12.47
C MET A 179 -17.20 -1.28 14.00
N VAL A 180 -16.64 -0.23 14.63
CA VAL A 180 -16.62 -0.11 16.10
C VAL A 180 -18.04 -0.06 16.67
N GLN A 181 -18.99 0.61 16.02
CA GLN A 181 -20.39 0.64 16.44
C GLN A 181 -21.01 -0.76 16.44
N ASP A 182 -20.68 -1.58 15.45
CA ASP A 182 -21.24 -2.93 15.32
C ASP A 182 -20.64 -3.91 16.34
N PHE A 183 -19.35 -3.78 16.65
CA PHE A 183 -18.63 -4.67 17.56
C PHE A 183 -18.73 -4.28 19.03
N SER A 184 -18.70 -2.99 19.32
CA SER A 184 -18.69 -2.44 20.69
C SER A 184 -19.41 -1.08 20.71
N PRO A 185 -20.76 -1.09 20.76
CA PRO A 185 -21.56 0.13 20.84
C PRO A 185 -21.16 1.03 22.01
N GLU A 186 -20.70 0.44 23.13
CA GLU A 186 -20.26 1.16 24.32
C GLU A 186 -18.97 1.96 24.03
N LEU A 187 -17.99 1.34 23.36
CA LEU A 187 -16.76 2.02 22.95
C LEU A 187 -17.07 3.15 21.96
N ARG A 188 -18.00 2.92 21.04
CA ARG A 188 -18.46 3.95 20.11
C ARG A 188 -19.11 5.13 20.83
N ALA A 189 -19.96 4.85 21.82
CA ALA A 189 -20.61 5.89 22.63
C ALA A 189 -19.59 6.69 23.45
N ASP A 190 -18.60 6.02 24.05
CA ASP A 190 -17.53 6.66 24.80
C ASP A 190 -16.67 7.56 23.90
N TYR A 191 -16.31 7.09 22.70
CA TYR A 191 -15.64 7.92 21.69
C TYR A 191 -16.47 9.16 21.36
N GLU A 192 -17.77 9.03 21.05
CA GLU A 192 -18.62 10.18 20.69
C GLU A 192 -18.71 11.23 21.81
N GLN A 193 -18.69 10.78 23.06
CA GLN A 193 -18.74 11.65 24.21
C GLN A 193 -17.43 12.40 24.48
N ASN A 194 -16.28 11.77 24.16
CA ASN A 194 -14.96 12.26 24.58
C ASN A 194 -14.11 12.81 23.42
N LYS A 195 -14.48 12.56 22.15
CA LYS A 195 -13.73 13.00 20.98
C LYS A 195 -13.60 14.51 20.91
N LYS A 196 -12.43 14.97 20.46
CA LYS A 196 -12.20 16.34 20.05
C LYS A 196 -11.74 16.33 18.60
N VAL A 197 -12.59 16.75 17.68
CA VAL A 197 -12.28 16.72 16.25
C VAL A 197 -11.01 17.50 15.96
N VAL A 198 -10.00 16.80 15.43
CA VAL A 198 -8.71 17.36 15.04
C VAL A 198 -8.62 17.36 13.52
N LYS A 199 -8.31 18.52 12.95
CA LYS A 199 -8.01 18.62 11.52
C LYS A 199 -6.65 18.00 11.27
N THR A 200 -6.62 16.98 10.44
CA THR A 200 -5.39 16.32 10.03
C THR A 200 -4.90 16.82 8.67
N GLU A 201 -3.64 16.60 8.37
CA GLU A 201 -3.01 16.92 7.10
C GLU A 201 -2.39 15.66 6.53
N PRO A 202 -2.35 15.53 5.20
CA PRO A 202 -1.73 14.36 4.60
C PRO A 202 -0.24 14.34 4.87
N THR A 203 0.28 13.15 5.12
CA THR A 203 1.71 12.90 5.13
C THR A 203 2.20 12.49 3.75
N PHE A 204 3.48 12.74 3.50
CA PHE A 204 4.11 12.40 2.23
C PHE A 204 5.31 11.52 2.54
N ARG A 205 5.20 10.26 2.18
CA ARG A 205 6.28 9.31 2.40
C ARG A 205 7.45 9.66 1.50
N LYS A 206 8.52 10.17 2.08
CA LYS A 206 9.79 10.35 1.38
C LYS A 206 10.55 9.04 1.40
N GLU A 207 10.98 8.62 0.24
CA GLU A 207 11.84 7.46 0.15
C GLU A 207 13.24 7.81 0.65
N GLU A 208 13.77 6.97 1.55
CA GLU A 208 15.15 7.08 1.97
C GLU A 208 16.05 6.64 0.80
N ASP A 209 16.97 7.49 0.38
CA ASP A 209 17.97 7.11 -0.63
C ASP A 209 18.96 6.11 0.01
N SER A 210 18.64 4.84 -0.13
CA SER A 210 19.49 3.76 0.36
C SER A 210 20.61 3.38 -0.61
N TYR A 211 20.70 3.98 -1.80
CA TYR A 211 21.67 3.62 -2.83
C TYR A 211 23.10 3.66 -2.30
N ASN A 212 23.50 4.79 -1.73
CA ASN A 212 24.87 4.96 -1.23
C ASN A 212 25.19 4.00 -0.08
N LYS A 213 24.25 3.77 0.84
CA LYS A 213 24.38 2.82 1.93
C LYS A 213 24.54 1.39 1.41
N ASN A 214 23.65 0.97 0.53
CA ASN A 214 23.69 -0.37 -0.06
C ASN A 214 24.96 -0.57 -0.91
N MET A 215 25.40 0.45 -1.65
CA MET A 215 26.62 0.40 -2.44
C MET A 215 27.86 0.24 -1.54
N ALA A 216 27.94 0.95 -0.43
CA ALA A 216 29.01 0.78 0.55
C ALA A 216 29.06 -0.65 1.12
N ILE A 217 27.90 -1.22 1.44
CA ILE A 217 27.77 -2.62 1.89
C ILE A 217 28.27 -3.57 0.80
N ALA A 218 27.81 -3.39 -0.45
CA ALA A 218 28.21 -4.25 -1.57
C ALA A 218 29.71 -4.20 -1.83
N GLN A 219 30.33 -3.01 -1.77
CA GLN A 219 31.76 -2.82 -1.97
C GLN A 219 32.62 -3.49 -0.89
N ALA A 220 32.09 -3.65 0.33
CA ALA A 220 32.75 -4.31 1.44
C ALA A 220 32.71 -5.86 1.36
N ILE A 221 31.91 -6.44 0.47
CA ILE A 221 31.87 -7.89 0.22
C ILE A 221 33.19 -8.37 -0.36
N LYS A 222 33.77 -9.41 0.26
CA LYS A 222 35.09 -9.96 -0.16
C LYS A 222 34.98 -10.95 -1.32
N ASP A 223 33.90 -11.75 -1.34
CA ASP A 223 33.65 -12.67 -2.45
C ASP A 223 33.28 -11.87 -3.71
N GLU A 224 34.15 -11.91 -4.71
CA GLU A 224 34.01 -11.09 -5.92
C GLU A 224 32.75 -11.40 -6.73
N ASN A 225 32.27 -12.66 -6.67
CA ASN A 225 31.07 -13.04 -7.40
C ASN A 225 29.82 -12.52 -6.71
N THR A 226 29.73 -12.66 -5.38
CA THR A 226 28.65 -12.08 -4.57
C THR A 226 28.63 -10.57 -4.67
N LYS A 227 29.80 -9.91 -4.59
CA LYS A 227 29.95 -8.47 -4.73
C LYS A 227 29.44 -7.97 -6.08
N LYS A 228 29.83 -8.65 -7.18
CA LYS A 228 29.36 -8.32 -8.53
C LYS A 228 27.85 -8.28 -8.61
N TYR A 229 27.17 -9.34 -8.16
CA TYR A 229 25.70 -9.39 -8.22
C TYR A 229 25.03 -8.43 -7.24
N ALA A 230 25.64 -8.18 -6.09
CA ALA A 230 25.18 -7.17 -5.15
C ALA A 230 25.14 -5.77 -5.78
N ILE A 231 26.22 -5.37 -6.45
CA ILE A 231 26.30 -4.10 -7.17
C ILE A 231 25.27 -4.05 -8.31
N GLU A 232 25.15 -5.13 -9.10
CA GLU A 232 24.16 -5.21 -10.19
C GLU A 232 22.73 -5.03 -9.69
N VAL A 233 22.37 -5.64 -8.57
CA VAL A 233 21.06 -5.50 -7.92
C VAL A 233 20.79 -4.04 -7.52
N ILE A 234 21.77 -3.36 -6.91
CA ILE A 234 21.63 -1.98 -6.45
C ILE A 234 21.51 -1.01 -7.64
N GLU A 235 22.28 -1.22 -8.69
CA GLU A 235 22.20 -0.39 -9.91
C GLU A 235 20.85 -0.57 -10.63
N LEU A 236 20.32 -1.81 -10.69
CA LEU A 236 19.00 -2.08 -11.26
C LEU A 236 17.88 -1.47 -10.41
N ASP A 237 18.01 -1.49 -9.07
CA ASP A 237 17.03 -0.85 -8.15
C ASP A 237 16.95 0.66 -8.42
N LYS A 238 18.10 1.33 -8.59
CA LYS A 238 18.17 2.74 -8.97
C LYS A 238 17.55 3.00 -10.34
N GLN A 239 17.94 2.22 -11.36
CA GLN A 239 17.40 2.36 -12.71
C GLN A 239 15.88 2.17 -12.74
N TYR A 240 15.35 1.26 -11.91
CA TYR A 240 13.91 1.05 -11.78
C TYR A 240 13.20 2.29 -11.24
N ALA A 241 13.74 2.92 -10.20
CA ALA A 241 13.20 4.16 -9.65
C ALA A 241 13.16 5.31 -10.65
N GLU A 242 14.15 5.36 -11.56
CA GLU A 242 14.28 6.40 -12.58
C GLU A 242 13.44 6.12 -13.85
N ALA A 243 12.94 4.89 -14.02
CA ALA A 243 12.21 4.47 -15.22
C ALA A 243 10.81 5.10 -15.29
N LYS A 244 10.51 5.79 -16.39
CA LYS A 244 9.27 6.58 -16.54
C LYS A 244 8.20 5.92 -17.42
N ASP A 245 8.45 4.71 -17.94
CA ASP A 245 7.49 3.99 -18.77
C ASP A 245 7.46 2.49 -18.43
N ALA A 246 6.29 1.87 -18.61
CA ALA A 246 6.03 0.48 -18.26
C ALA A 246 6.99 -0.51 -18.95
N LYS A 247 7.34 -0.30 -20.21
CA LYS A 247 8.22 -1.22 -20.99
C LYS A 247 9.62 -1.25 -20.40
N THR A 248 10.15 -0.07 -20.08
CA THR A 248 11.47 0.07 -19.44
C THR A 248 11.44 -0.55 -18.03
N GLN A 249 10.40 -0.28 -17.24
CA GLN A 249 10.21 -0.85 -15.91
C GLN A 249 10.15 -2.38 -15.96
N ASP A 250 9.36 -2.96 -16.85
CA ASP A 250 9.22 -4.42 -16.98
C ASP A 250 10.54 -5.11 -17.38
N LYS A 251 11.33 -4.46 -18.25
CA LYS A 251 12.66 -4.96 -18.61
C LYS A 251 13.59 -4.97 -17.40
N ILE A 252 13.68 -3.85 -16.69
CA ILE A 252 14.54 -3.72 -15.51
C ILE A 252 14.10 -4.71 -14.45
N LEU A 253 12.79 -4.88 -14.22
CA LEU A 253 12.25 -5.85 -13.24
C LEU A 253 12.66 -7.30 -13.56
N LYS A 254 12.70 -7.69 -14.83
CA LYS A 254 13.18 -9.01 -15.25
C LYS A 254 14.66 -9.18 -14.96
N ASP A 255 15.47 -8.19 -15.33
CA ASP A 255 16.91 -8.21 -15.11
C ASP A 255 17.23 -8.23 -13.61
N TYR A 256 16.52 -7.43 -12.81
CA TYR A 256 16.61 -7.43 -11.36
C TYR A 256 16.32 -8.82 -10.73
N LYS A 257 15.18 -9.44 -11.09
CA LYS A 257 14.82 -10.76 -10.56
C LYS A 257 15.89 -11.81 -10.85
N LYS A 258 16.54 -11.69 -12.03
CA LYS A 258 17.67 -12.55 -12.39
C LYS A 258 18.89 -12.24 -11.52
N ALA A 259 19.31 -10.98 -11.45
CA ALA A 259 20.46 -10.56 -10.65
C ALA A 259 20.27 -10.88 -9.15
N TRP A 260 19.08 -10.67 -8.61
CA TRP A 260 18.74 -11.03 -7.24
C TRP A 260 18.89 -12.53 -6.96
N LYS A 261 18.40 -13.37 -7.88
CA LYS A 261 18.57 -14.84 -7.77
C LYS A 261 20.05 -15.22 -7.75
N GLU A 262 20.86 -14.66 -8.65
CA GLU A 262 22.30 -14.93 -8.71
C GLU A 262 23.01 -14.41 -7.44
N TYR A 263 22.65 -13.23 -6.93
CA TYR A 263 23.17 -12.71 -5.66
C TYR A 263 22.86 -13.66 -4.48
N VAL A 264 21.62 -14.11 -4.37
CA VAL A 264 21.23 -15.05 -3.30
C VAL A 264 22.01 -16.36 -3.43
N GLN A 265 22.13 -16.93 -4.63
CA GLN A 265 22.88 -18.15 -4.85
C GLN A 265 24.39 -18.00 -4.58
N ALA A 266 24.98 -16.89 -4.93
CA ALA A 266 26.36 -16.58 -4.62
C ALA A 266 26.57 -16.43 -3.12
N SER A 267 25.72 -15.66 -2.43
CA SER A 267 25.79 -15.42 -0.98
C SER A 267 25.63 -16.70 -0.16
N MET A 268 24.87 -17.68 -0.65
CA MET A 268 24.74 -18.98 0.04
C MET A 268 26.06 -19.78 0.06
N LYS A 269 26.97 -19.55 -0.89
CA LYS A 269 28.27 -20.24 -1.01
C LYS A 269 29.37 -19.59 -0.18
N VAL A 270 29.15 -18.40 0.31
CA VAL A 270 30.10 -17.67 1.16
C VAL A 270 30.17 -18.33 2.54
N SER A 271 31.32 -18.31 3.18
CA SER A 271 31.51 -18.89 4.52
C SER A 271 30.63 -18.19 5.58
N ASP A 272 30.25 -18.92 6.62
CA ASP A 272 29.39 -18.37 7.68
C ASP A 272 30.05 -17.18 8.41
N THR A 273 31.37 -17.21 8.55
CA THR A 273 32.14 -16.09 9.13
C THR A 273 32.03 -14.83 8.26
N GLU A 274 32.08 -14.97 6.94
CA GLU A 274 31.91 -13.86 6.02
C GLU A 274 30.46 -13.37 5.95
N LYS A 275 29.48 -14.30 5.92
CA LYS A 275 28.06 -13.94 6.01
C LYS A 275 27.76 -13.09 7.24
N ALA A 276 28.31 -13.45 8.40
CA ALA A 276 28.13 -12.70 9.64
C ALA A 276 28.68 -11.26 9.57
N SER A 277 29.66 -11.02 8.69
CA SER A 277 30.24 -9.70 8.46
C SER A 277 29.62 -8.92 7.30
N MET A 278 28.85 -9.61 6.43
CA MET A 278 28.13 -8.97 5.32
C MET A 278 26.94 -8.18 5.85
N GLY A 279 26.90 -6.90 5.52
CA GLY A 279 25.70 -6.11 5.73
C GLY A 279 24.53 -6.62 4.85
N TYR A 280 23.31 -6.37 5.30
CA TYR A 280 22.12 -6.71 4.53
C TYR A 280 21.85 -5.65 3.47
N ILE A 281 21.85 -6.06 2.19
CA ILE A 281 21.43 -5.22 1.08
C ILE A 281 19.90 -5.23 1.04
N SER A 282 19.30 -4.06 1.22
CA SER A 282 17.86 -3.86 1.16
C SER A 282 17.53 -2.96 -0.03
N PRO A 283 17.15 -3.53 -1.18
CA PRO A 283 16.62 -2.75 -2.28
C PRO A 283 15.36 -2.02 -1.80
N THR A 284 15.27 -0.72 -2.12
CA THR A 284 14.20 0.12 -1.56
C THR A 284 13.11 0.45 -2.54
N ASN A 285 13.35 0.27 -3.84
CA ASN A 285 12.41 0.67 -4.88
C ASN A 285 11.63 -0.50 -5.47
N PHE A 286 12.22 -1.69 -5.53
CA PHE A 286 11.48 -2.89 -5.96
C PHE A 286 10.42 -3.30 -4.94
N GLY A 287 9.22 -3.63 -5.46
CA GLY A 287 8.05 -3.97 -4.63
C GLY A 287 7.26 -2.75 -4.16
N LYS A 288 7.73 -1.53 -4.46
CA LYS A 288 6.94 -0.32 -4.34
C LYS A 288 6.16 -0.12 -5.63
N GLY A 289 4.85 -0.05 -5.52
CA GLY A 289 4.01 0.25 -6.67
C GLY A 289 3.98 1.73 -7.01
N ILE A 290 4.44 2.59 -6.08
CA ILE A 290 4.37 4.04 -6.19
C ILE A 290 5.59 4.68 -5.52
N ILE A 291 6.17 5.70 -6.16
CA ILE A 291 7.18 6.58 -5.53
C ILE A 291 6.77 8.03 -5.75
N ILE A 292 6.64 8.79 -4.66
CA ILE A 292 6.41 10.23 -4.70
C ILE A 292 7.72 10.94 -5.03
N THR A 293 7.75 11.68 -6.14
CA THR A 293 8.95 12.36 -6.63
C THR A 293 8.99 13.84 -6.26
N SER A 294 7.83 14.48 -6.10
CA SER A 294 7.76 15.89 -5.71
C SER A 294 6.45 16.22 -4.99
N VAL A 295 6.53 17.15 -4.04
CA VAL A 295 5.38 17.74 -3.34
C VAL A 295 5.58 19.25 -3.31
N GLU A 296 4.61 19.97 -3.86
CA GLU A 296 4.53 21.43 -3.80
C GLU A 296 3.31 21.81 -2.92
N VAL A 297 3.50 22.68 -1.93
CA VAL A 297 2.44 23.25 -1.11
C VAL A 297 2.17 24.65 -1.66
N LYS A 298 0.89 24.96 -1.95
CA LYS A 298 0.47 26.27 -2.48
C LYS A 298 0.28 27.27 -1.35
#